data_edb86c97bf83b9e42ced32fa209b53ad
#
_entry.id   edb86c97bf83b9e42ced32fa209b53ad
#
_cell.length_a   1.000
_cell.length_b   1.000
_cell.length_c   1.000
_cell.angle_alpha   90.00
_cell.angle_beta   90.00
_cell.angle_gamma   90.00
#
_symmetry.space_group_name_H-M   'P 1'
#
loop_
_entity.id
_entity.type
_entity.pdbx_description
1 polymer ?
#
loop_
_entity_poly.entity_id
_entity_poly.type
_entity_poly.pdbx_seq_one_letter_code
_entity_poly.pdbx_strand_id
1 'polypeptide(L)'
;VDLIENASVIAFVAQGLSSVAADAGVMRFIRAGRKCLLFHDQSVQIMSATNLTAGDVVIGISDSGRTDAIVDTMRIARSHGAATIAVTSDADSPLVGVADVALFTATIPGGGLYGESVTSKWGQLLVIDALYATFAARRFDQTLEHLEETYTAAIQHSRMA
;
A
#
# COMPACT_ATOMS: atom_id res chain seq x y z
N VAL A 1 0.95 -4.31 11.28
CA VAL A 1 -0.48 -4.66 11.12
C VAL A 1 -1.37 -3.80 12.01
N ASP A 2 -0.97 -3.50 13.26
CA ASP A 2 -1.79 -2.72 14.22
C ASP A 2 -2.26 -1.36 13.66
N LEU A 3 -1.39 -0.65 12.94
CA LEU A 3 -1.74 0.60 12.24
C LEU A 3 -2.87 0.39 11.22
N ILE A 4 -2.80 -0.71 10.47
CA ILE A 4 -3.80 -1.05 9.43
C ILE A 4 -5.13 -1.48 10.06
N GLU A 5 -5.10 -2.23 11.15
CA GLU A 5 -6.31 -2.68 11.85
C GLU A 5 -7.15 -1.51 12.39
N ASN A 6 -6.50 -0.47 12.85
CA ASN A 6 -7.14 0.68 13.46
C ASN A 6 -7.41 1.84 12.48
N ALA A 7 -6.93 1.74 11.23
CA ALA A 7 -7.09 2.80 10.26
C ALA A 7 -8.55 2.95 9.79
N SER A 8 -9.03 4.17 9.66
CA SER A 8 -10.30 4.49 8.99
C SER A 8 -10.19 4.34 7.48
N VAL A 9 -9.05 4.79 6.93
CA VAL A 9 -8.70 4.68 5.51
C VAL A 9 -7.28 4.17 5.38
N ILE A 10 -7.06 3.29 4.40
CA ILE A 10 -5.74 2.85 3.96
C ILE A 10 -5.45 3.50 2.60
N ALA A 11 -4.55 4.47 2.56
CA ALA A 11 -4.11 5.09 1.32
C ALA A 11 -2.84 4.39 0.80
N PHE A 12 -2.83 4.03 -0.48
CA PHE A 12 -1.65 3.51 -1.15
C PHE A 12 -1.08 4.58 -2.07
N VAL A 13 0.24 4.76 -2.05
CA VAL A 13 0.95 5.68 -2.92
C VAL A 13 2.13 4.97 -3.58
N ALA A 14 2.14 4.97 -4.90
CA ALA A 14 3.13 4.28 -5.71
C ALA A 14 3.20 4.89 -7.12
N GLN A 15 4.30 4.65 -7.83
CA GLN A 15 4.45 5.05 -9.23
C GLN A 15 5.08 3.93 -10.07
N GLY A 16 4.81 3.99 -11.37
CA GLY A 16 5.35 3.03 -12.33
C GLY A 16 4.99 1.58 -11.97
N LEU A 17 5.94 0.68 -12.07
CA LEU A 17 5.70 -0.75 -11.81
C LEU A 17 5.39 -1.06 -10.34
N SER A 18 5.75 -0.20 -9.39
CA SER A 18 5.37 -0.38 -7.98
C SER A 18 3.86 -0.21 -7.76
N SER A 19 3.14 0.44 -8.68
CA SER A 19 1.68 0.55 -8.64
C SER A 19 0.98 -0.81 -8.70
N VAL A 20 1.60 -1.83 -9.31
CA VAL A 20 1.04 -3.19 -9.34
C VAL A 20 0.86 -3.76 -7.92
N ALA A 21 1.82 -3.52 -7.03
CA ALA A 21 1.71 -3.95 -5.64
C ALA A 21 0.67 -3.11 -4.87
N ALA A 22 0.54 -1.83 -5.17
CA ALA A 22 -0.48 -0.96 -4.59
C ALA A 22 -1.89 -1.39 -5.03
N ASP A 23 -2.11 -1.66 -6.31
CA ASP A 23 -3.38 -2.16 -6.86
C ASP A 23 -3.78 -3.49 -6.21
N ALA A 24 -2.82 -4.42 -6.07
CA ALA A 24 -3.04 -5.68 -5.38
C ALA A 24 -3.43 -5.47 -3.92
N GLY A 25 -2.78 -4.54 -3.22
CA GLY A 25 -3.11 -4.16 -1.85
C GLY A 25 -4.53 -3.63 -1.73
N VAL A 26 -4.90 -2.67 -2.57
CA VAL A 26 -6.27 -2.10 -2.61
C VAL A 26 -7.30 -3.19 -2.79
N MET A 27 -7.11 -4.06 -3.79
CA MET A 27 -8.06 -5.15 -4.07
C MET A 27 -8.23 -6.10 -2.88
N ARG A 28 -7.13 -6.47 -2.20
CA ARG A 28 -7.17 -7.36 -1.04
C ARG A 28 -7.87 -6.73 0.15
N PHE A 29 -7.50 -5.50 0.50
CA PHE A 29 -8.02 -4.83 1.69
C PHE A 29 -9.48 -4.37 1.53
N ILE A 30 -9.91 -3.97 0.32
CA ILE A 30 -11.34 -3.71 0.05
C ILE A 30 -12.17 -4.97 0.28
N ARG A 31 -11.72 -6.12 -0.20
CA ARG A 31 -12.42 -7.40 0.02
C ARG A 31 -12.48 -7.82 1.48
N ALA A 32 -11.54 -7.35 2.30
CA ALA A 32 -11.54 -7.53 3.75
C ALA A 32 -12.29 -6.41 4.51
N GLY A 33 -13.15 -5.65 3.82
CA GLY A 33 -13.99 -4.63 4.43
C GLY A 33 -13.27 -3.32 4.77
N ARG A 34 -12.07 -3.06 4.21
CA ARG A 34 -11.32 -1.84 4.47
C ARG A 34 -11.59 -0.77 3.40
N LYS A 35 -11.67 0.48 3.83
CA LYS A 35 -11.71 1.62 2.90
C LYS A 35 -10.30 1.89 2.40
N CYS A 36 -10.10 1.84 1.08
CA CYS A 36 -8.81 2.08 0.47
C CYS A 36 -8.87 3.23 -0.53
N LEU A 37 -7.77 3.97 -0.64
CA LEU A 37 -7.54 5.00 -1.65
C LEU A 37 -6.28 4.65 -2.44
N LEU A 38 -6.35 4.81 -3.75
CA LEU A 38 -5.20 4.76 -4.65
C LEU A 38 -5.49 5.67 -5.84
N PHE A 39 -4.56 6.53 -6.14
CA PHE A 39 -4.59 7.39 -7.31
C PHE A 39 -3.31 7.17 -8.12
N HIS A 40 -3.42 7.06 -9.45
CA HIS A 40 -2.26 6.87 -10.32
C HIS A 40 -1.63 8.20 -10.76
N ASP A 41 -2.40 9.28 -10.72
CA ASP A 41 -1.89 10.63 -10.97
C ASP A 41 -1.15 11.18 -9.76
N GLN A 42 0.06 11.65 -9.95
CA GLN A 42 0.94 12.16 -8.91
C GLN A 42 0.34 13.36 -8.17
N SER A 43 -0.25 14.30 -8.90
CA SER A 43 -0.83 15.50 -8.30
C SER A 43 -2.02 15.15 -7.41
N VAL A 44 -2.82 14.17 -7.85
CA VAL A 44 -3.97 13.67 -7.07
C VAL A 44 -3.48 12.93 -5.82
N GLN A 45 -2.40 12.14 -5.90
CA GLN A 45 -1.79 11.51 -4.72
C GLN A 45 -1.39 12.57 -3.68
N ILE A 46 -0.67 13.60 -4.09
CA ILE A 46 -0.23 14.70 -3.21
C ILE A 46 -1.45 15.44 -2.61
N MET A 47 -2.42 15.79 -3.44
CA MET A 47 -3.65 16.46 -2.96
C MET A 47 -4.42 15.59 -1.97
N SER A 48 -4.54 14.28 -2.24
CA SER A 48 -5.25 13.37 -1.35
C SER A 48 -4.58 13.24 0.03
N ALA A 49 -3.25 13.34 0.09
CA ALA A 49 -2.50 13.25 1.34
C ALA A 49 -2.84 14.38 2.33
N THR A 50 -3.27 15.55 1.84
CA THR A 50 -3.70 16.66 2.70
C THR A 50 -5.03 16.41 3.40
N ASN A 51 -5.81 15.43 2.95
CA ASN A 51 -7.10 15.05 3.55
C ASN A 51 -7.00 13.88 4.54
N LEU A 52 -5.80 13.30 4.69
CA LEU A 52 -5.57 12.22 5.66
C LEU A 52 -5.42 12.79 7.07
N THR A 53 -5.77 11.97 8.05
CA THR A 53 -5.83 12.36 9.47
C THR A 53 -5.14 11.32 10.36
N ALA A 54 -5.06 11.57 11.66
CA ALA A 54 -4.48 10.65 12.65
C ALA A 54 -5.18 9.27 12.74
N GLY A 55 -6.39 9.16 12.17
CA GLY A 55 -7.11 7.89 12.07
C GLY A 55 -6.81 7.10 10.79
N ASP A 56 -5.89 7.55 9.94
CA ASP A 56 -5.62 6.97 8.64
C ASP A 56 -4.19 6.41 8.56
N VAL A 57 -3.95 5.52 7.61
CA VAL A 57 -2.62 4.99 7.30
C VAL A 57 -2.29 5.19 5.82
N VAL A 58 -1.08 5.61 5.52
CA VAL A 58 -0.56 5.65 4.15
C VAL A 58 0.57 4.65 3.98
N ILE A 59 0.50 3.86 2.90
CA ILE A 59 1.50 2.86 2.53
C ILE A 59 2.19 3.34 1.25
N GLY A 60 3.43 3.81 1.39
CA GLY A 60 4.27 4.25 0.28
C GLY A 60 5.13 3.10 -0.24
N ILE A 61 5.02 2.82 -1.55
CA ILE A 61 5.74 1.72 -2.19
C ILE A 61 6.70 2.29 -3.24
N SER A 62 8.00 2.17 -2.99
CA SER A 62 9.04 2.57 -3.93
C SER A 62 10.26 1.69 -3.73
N ASP A 63 10.70 1.00 -4.78
CA ASP A 63 11.85 0.10 -4.68
C ASP A 63 13.10 0.81 -4.19
N SER A 64 13.50 1.87 -4.87
CA SER A 64 14.65 2.69 -4.45
C SER A 64 14.37 3.56 -3.22
N GLY A 65 13.09 3.76 -2.88
CA GLY A 65 12.69 4.71 -1.83
C GLY A 65 13.09 6.16 -2.09
N ARG A 66 13.47 6.49 -3.35
CA ARG A 66 13.96 7.82 -3.77
C ARG A 66 13.06 8.53 -4.79
N THR A 67 11.86 8.04 -4.99
CA THR A 67 10.87 8.70 -5.85
C THR A 67 10.29 9.90 -5.10
N ASP A 68 10.73 11.10 -5.48
CA ASP A 68 10.42 12.35 -4.76
C ASP A 68 8.92 12.51 -4.49
N ALA A 69 8.09 12.24 -5.51
CA ALA A 69 6.64 12.35 -5.38
C ALA A 69 6.05 11.45 -4.28
N ILE A 70 6.58 10.24 -4.14
CA ILE A 70 6.13 9.31 -3.09
C ILE A 70 6.60 9.79 -1.72
N VAL A 71 7.87 10.21 -1.62
CA VAL A 71 8.44 10.76 -0.38
C VAL A 71 7.68 12.00 0.08
N ASP A 72 7.38 12.92 -0.85
CA ASP A 72 6.64 14.14 -0.54
C ASP A 72 5.19 13.86 -0.12
N THR A 73 4.51 12.94 -0.82
CA THR A 73 3.16 12.52 -0.46
C THR A 73 3.13 11.91 0.95
N MET A 74 4.09 11.05 1.29
CA MET A 74 4.23 10.46 2.62
C MET A 74 4.51 11.51 3.69
N ARG A 75 5.38 12.48 3.39
CA ARG A 75 5.72 13.59 4.31
C ARG A 75 4.50 14.46 4.60
N ILE A 76 3.70 14.78 3.56
CA ILE A 76 2.46 15.55 3.71
C ILE A 76 1.47 14.77 4.57
N ALA A 77 1.18 13.51 4.26
CA ALA A 77 0.28 12.68 5.03
C ALA A 77 0.67 12.62 6.52
N ARG A 78 1.97 12.42 6.79
CA ARG A 78 2.51 12.40 8.15
C ARG A 78 2.32 13.75 8.86
N SER A 79 2.49 14.87 8.16
CA SER A 79 2.29 16.21 8.75
C SER A 79 0.84 16.47 9.12
N HIS A 80 -0.12 15.77 8.50
CA HIS A 80 -1.55 15.77 8.83
C HIS A 80 -1.93 14.72 9.88
N GLY A 81 -0.95 13.97 10.39
CA GLY A 81 -1.12 13.00 11.48
C GLY A 81 -1.37 11.57 11.05
N ALA A 82 -1.45 11.28 9.75
CA ALA A 82 -1.61 9.91 9.28
C ALA A 82 -0.38 9.06 9.62
N ALA A 83 -0.60 7.81 10.01
CA ALA A 83 0.48 6.85 10.20
C ALA A 83 1.09 6.47 8.83
N THR A 84 2.40 6.23 8.81
CA THR A 84 3.13 6.03 7.56
C THR A 84 3.88 4.71 7.54
N ILE A 85 3.69 3.92 6.47
CA ILE A 85 4.38 2.65 6.24
C ILE A 85 5.13 2.74 4.90
N ALA A 86 6.43 2.49 4.91
CA ALA A 86 7.24 2.39 3.70
C ALA A 86 7.45 0.92 3.29
N VAL A 87 7.39 0.65 1.99
CA VAL A 87 7.81 -0.63 1.38
C VAL A 87 8.91 -0.29 0.37
N THR A 88 10.13 -0.69 0.67
CA THR A 88 11.32 -0.34 -0.14
C THR A 88 12.40 -1.44 -0.02
N SER A 89 13.37 -1.42 -0.90
CA SER A 89 14.57 -2.29 -0.81
C SER A 89 15.79 -1.58 -0.22
N ASP A 90 15.73 -0.24 -0.05
CA ASP A 90 16.84 0.59 0.42
C ASP A 90 16.54 1.15 1.81
N ALA A 91 17.25 0.61 2.81
CA ALA A 91 17.09 0.99 4.22
C ALA A 91 17.57 2.44 4.49
N ASP A 92 18.45 2.96 3.65
CA ASP A 92 19.01 4.31 3.77
C ASP A 92 18.27 5.33 2.88
N SER A 93 17.11 4.96 2.38
CA SER A 93 16.34 5.81 1.46
C SER A 93 15.59 6.95 2.17
N PRO A 94 15.32 8.06 1.48
CA PRO A 94 14.48 9.15 1.99
C PRO A 94 13.07 8.69 2.40
N LEU A 95 12.52 7.67 1.75
CA LEU A 95 11.20 7.12 2.08
C LEU A 95 11.16 6.54 3.50
N VAL A 96 12.23 5.86 3.92
CA VAL A 96 12.36 5.34 5.29
C VAL A 96 12.38 6.49 6.30
N GLY A 97 13.05 7.59 5.96
CA GLY A 97 13.13 8.78 6.84
C GLY A 97 11.80 9.48 7.12
N VAL A 98 10.77 9.24 6.31
CA VAL A 98 9.42 9.81 6.48
C VAL A 98 8.39 8.78 6.94
N ALA A 99 8.80 7.53 7.17
CA ALA A 99 7.92 6.45 7.60
C ALA A 99 8.00 6.19 9.11
N ASP A 100 6.88 5.84 9.73
CA ASP A 100 6.83 5.35 11.11
C ASP A 100 7.23 3.86 11.17
N VAL A 101 6.96 3.11 10.10
CA VAL A 101 7.34 1.71 9.94
C VAL A 101 7.91 1.50 8.53
N ALA A 102 9.05 0.83 8.43
CA ALA A 102 9.63 0.43 7.15
C ALA A 102 9.63 -1.11 7.01
N LEU A 103 9.19 -1.56 5.85
CA LEU A 103 9.19 -2.97 5.44
C LEU A 103 10.12 -3.11 4.25
N PHE A 104 11.05 -4.07 4.34
CA PHE A 104 12.10 -4.20 3.35
C PHE A 104 11.86 -5.39 2.42
N THR A 105 12.07 -5.15 1.14
CA THR A 105 12.12 -6.19 0.12
C THR A 105 13.57 -6.56 -0.16
N ALA A 106 13.83 -7.83 -0.46
CA ALA A 106 15.15 -8.25 -0.91
C ALA A 106 15.38 -7.82 -2.36
N THR A 107 16.55 -7.25 -2.64
CA THR A 107 17.06 -7.02 -3.99
C THR A 107 18.28 -7.88 -4.25
N ILE A 108 18.44 -8.33 -5.50
CA ILE A 108 19.67 -8.96 -5.94
C ILE A 108 20.61 -7.86 -6.44
N PRO A 109 21.75 -7.62 -5.81
CA PRO A 109 22.71 -6.61 -6.27
C PRO A 109 23.13 -6.87 -7.71
N GLY A 110 23.08 -5.84 -8.56
CA GLY A 110 23.58 -5.89 -9.95
C GLY A 110 22.61 -6.44 -10.99
N GLY A 111 21.35 -6.70 -10.67
CA GLY A 111 20.38 -7.36 -11.56
C GLY A 111 19.49 -6.46 -12.40
N GLY A 112 19.74 -5.16 -12.54
CA GLY A 112 18.84 -4.26 -13.27
C GLY A 112 19.46 -3.62 -14.51
N LEU A 113 18.82 -3.79 -15.68
CA LEU A 113 19.05 -2.91 -16.82
C LEU A 113 18.39 -1.56 -16.54
N TYR A 114 19.14 -0.47 -16.66
CA TYR A 114 18.64 0.91 -16.44
C TYR A 114 18.04 1.18 -15.03
N GLY A 115 18.55 0.51 -13.99
CA GLY A 115 18.08 0.71 -12.62
C GLY A 115 16.79 -0.01 -12.27
N GLU A 116 16.24 -0.82 -13.16
CA GLU A 116 15.06 -1.63 -12.89
C GLU A 116 15.44 -3.04 -12.40
N SER A 117 15.05 -3.38 -11.19
CA SER A 117 15.14 -4.75 -10.68
C SER A 117 13.80 -5.47 -10.93
N VAL A 118 13.82 -6.48 -11.79
CA VAL A 118 12.62 -7.33 -12.02
C VAL A 118 12.20 -8.05 -10.75
N THR A 119 13.14 -8.37 -9.89
CA THR A 119 12.90 -9.10 -8.63
C THR A 119 12.23 -8.26 -7.55
N SER A 120 12.42 -6.94 -7.57
CA SER A 120 11.84 -6.04 -6.55
C SER A 120 10.31 -6.04 -6.55
N LYS A 121 9.68 -6.22 -7.71
CA LYS A 121 8.21 -6.21 -7.84
C LYS A 121 7.57 -7.41 -7.16
N TRP A 122 8.18 -8.59 -7.28
CA TRP A 122 7.73 -9.77 -6.55
C TRP A 122 7.91 -9.62 -5.04
N GLY A 123 8.99 -8.99 -4.60
CA GLY A 123 9.22 -8.66 -3.20
C GLY A 123 8.15 -7.73 -2.65
N GLN A 124 7.80 -6.67 -3.38
CA GLN A 124 6.74 -5.73 -3.00
C GLN A 124 5.38 -6.43 -2.89
N LEU A 125 5.01 -7.25 -3.89
CA LEU A 125 3.79 -8.05 -3.84
C LEU A 125 3.77 -8.99 -2.64
N LEU A 126 4.88 -9.69 -2.36
CA LEU A 126 4.98 -10.60 -1.23
C LEU A 126 4.79 -9.87 0.11
N VAL A 127 5.37 -8.68 0.27
CA VAL A 127 5.20 -7.87 1.49
C VAL A 127 3.73 -7.45 1.65
N ILE A 128 3.07 -6.99 0.59
CA ILE A 128 1.64 -6.63 0.63
C ILE A 128 0.78 -7.86 0.96
N ASP A 129 1.09 -9.02 0.36
CA ASP A 129 0.39 -10.27 0.65
C ASP A 129 0.57 -10.72 2.11
N ALA A 130 1.77 -10.61 2.64
CA ALA A 130 2.06 -10.94 4.04
C ALA A 130 1.33 -10.00 5.02
N LEU A 131 1.28 -8.69 4.70
CA LEU A 131 0.49 -7.72 5.48
C LEU A 131 -0.99 -8.08 5.50
N TYR A 132 -1.54 -8.37 4.31
CA TYR A 132 -2.94 -8.78 4.18
C TYR A 132 -3.21 -10.10 4.91
N ALA A 133 -2.39 -11.12 4.71
CA ALA A 133 -2.58 -12.43 5.34
C ALA A 133 -2.54 -12.33 6.88
N THR A 134 -1.63 -11.51 7.40
CA THR A 134 -1.54 -11.27 8.85
C THR A 134 -2.76 -10.51 9.37
N PHE A 135 -3.23 -9.49 8.64
CA PHE A 135 -4.46 -8.76 8.96
C PHE A 135 -5.67 -9.71 8.95
N ALA A 136 -5.82 -10.50 7.88
CA ALA A 136 -6.94 -11.44 7.73
C ALA A 136 -6.94 -12.52 8.83
N ALA A 137 -5.77 -13.04 9.19
CA ALA A 137 -5.65 -14.04 10.26
C ALA A 137 -6.05 -13.47 11.64
N ARG A 138 -5.71 -12.22 11.93
CA ARG A 138 -6.07 -11.56 13.20
C ARG A 138 -7.56 -11.20 13.29
N ARG A 139 -8.22 -11.00 12.17
CA ARG A 139 -9.63 -10.60 12.06
C ARG A 139 -10.42 -11.62 11.23
N PHE A 140 -10.16 -12.89 11.48
CA PHE A 140 -10.59 -13.99 10.61
C PHE A 140 -12.09 -13.96 10.32
N ASP A 141 -12.93 -13.95 11.34
CA ASP A 141 -14.39 -14.02 11.17
C ASP A 141 -14.94 -12.81 10.40
N GLN A 142 -14.48 -11.60 10.75
CA GLN A 142 -14.88 -10.36 10.06
C GLN A 142 -14.40 -10.33 8.61
N THR A 143 -13.18 -10.81 8.37
CA THR A 143 -12.63 -10.87 7.02
C THR A 143 -13.40 -11.86 6.17
N LEU A 144 -13.78 -13.02 6.72
CA LEU A 144 -14.56 -14.04 6.01
C LEU A 144 -15.94 -13.49 5.62
N GLU A 145 -16.63 -12.82 6.54
CA GLU A 145 -17.93 -12.18 6.27
C GLU A 145 -17.84 -11.18 5.10
N HIS A 146 -16.88 -10.27 5.13
CA HIS A 146 -16.68 -9.31 4.04
C HIS A 146 -16.25 -9.95 2.72
N LEU A 147 -15.48 -11.03 2.76
CA LEU A 147 -15.14 -11.78 1.56
C LEU A 147 -16.37 -12.40 0.90
N GLU A 148 -17.31 -12.96 1.69
CA GLU A 148 -18.57 -13.51 1.20
C GLU A 148 -19.48 -12.43 0.61
N GLU A 149 -19.62 -11.30 1.30
CA GLU A 149 -20.42 -10.15 0.82
C GLU A 149 -19.89 -9.62 -0.52
N THR A 150 -18.58 -9.34 -0.59
CA THR A 150 -17.95 -8.80 -1.81
C THR A 150 -17.98 -9.79 -2.98
N TYR A 151 -17.85 -11.08 -2.70
CA TYR A 151 -17.98 -12.14 -3.70
C TYR A 151 -19.41 -12.19 -4.24
N THR A 152 -20.40 -12.16 -3.37
CA THR A 152 -21.82 -12.20 -3.76
C THR A 152 -22.18 -10.98 -4.62
N ALA A 153 -21.74 -9.78 -4.22
CA ALA A 153 -21.98 -8.56 -4.98
C ALA A 153 -21.35 -8.62 -6.39
N ALA A 154 -20.13 -9.15 -6.52
CA ALA A 154 -19.45 -9.29 -7.80
C ALA A 154 -20.15 -10.28 -8.74
N ILE A 155 -20.63 -11.42 -8.22
CA ILE A 155 -21.34 -12.42 -9.02
C ILE A 155 -22.72 -11.92 -9.48
N GLN A 156 -23.46 -11.25 -8.60
CA GLN A 156 -24.75 -10.68 -8.96
C GLN A 156 -24.62 -9.68 -10.11
N HIS A 157 -23.59 -8.84 -10.06
CA HIS A 157 -23.31 -7.90 -11.14
C HIS A 157 -22.98 -8.60 -12.47
N SER A 158 -22.18 -9.67 -12.45
CA SER A 158 -21.83 -10.43 -13.66
C SER A 158 -22.98 -11.18 -14.30
N ARG A 159 -24.05 -11.47 -13.55
CA ARG A 159 -25.25 -12.16 -14.08
C ARG A 159 -26.29 -11.21 -14.67
N MET A 160 -26.14 -9.92 -14.42
CA MET A 160 -27.04 -8.86 -14.92
C MET A 160 -26.49 -8.14 -16.15
N ALA A 161 -25.24 -8.37 -16.53
CA ALA A 161 -24.56 -7.85 -17.72
C ALA A 161 -24.54 -8.88 -18.85
#